data_73dd98aa343113f7055e6158830ce0d1
#
_entry.id   73dd98aa343113f7055e6158830ce0d1
#
_cell.length_a   1.000
_cell.length_b   1.000
_cell.length_c   1.000
_cell.angle_alpha   90.00
_cell.angle_beta   90.00
_cell.angle_gamma   90.00
#
_symmetry.space_group_name_H-M   'P 1'
#
loop_
_entity.id
_entity.type
_entity.pdbx_description
1 polymer ?
#
loop_
_entity_poly.entity_id
_entity_poly.type
_entity_poly.pdbx_seq_one_letter_code
_entity_poly.pdbx_strand_id
1 'polypeptide(L)'
;MKIKFVFLCLVIAALSVSAQQSASDEFFGKGTGRNERAADNNAIKELVSQIADKYISGFTGVGNNLLDEPGNDKDAVIAVINTYINYVQNVSEREVLSQSPTFSIKRSLSAAAVEQMFDLRRVKMEDMLNSASKAEQAGKIDDALRYYNWSYYLLQSLPDYTAVTMNGNKLVDWVPSRIEDILAKVSFAISKKESNNVVLDVSYCGKHVTSLDYIYFDGKDWSSIFSAKDGIGILDFSSKVPDDIQVKCECNYLSEAHIDKDVNLLVDVLCGPVIKGDIKSVSADVPAVSGLSYNQEEKLSDDSEGGNTLLMLSADESLPFRKRIDKVLAAIGSGKYSSVEDLFSLDGFDIFNKLISYGKARIVGDVNTVSFMASNDEVICRSIPMSFSFSNNNRKFVENVVFTFNADTLIDNISFGLDQQAADEILYEHSSWSEYARKILIEFLENYKTAYALKRIDYLRQVFRDDALIIVGKVSERPSQNADDEQKYIDNKFVQLYRKSKEEYMEQLERCFNSNEFINIRFSENDILKAGKGNETYGIQIKQDYYSSNYGDTGYLFLMVDLNDPKQPVISVRVWMPERDPDFDGLFSF
;
A
#
# COMPACT_ATOMS: atom_id res chain seq x y z
N MET A 1 7.89 -34.21 -28.98
CA MET A 1 7.72 -34.34 -27.55
C MET A 1 8.88 -35.07 -26.84
N LYS A 2 10.13 -34.94 -27.28
CA LYS A 2 11.33 -35.50 -26.62
C LYS A 2 12.49 -34.51 -26.45
N ILE A 3 12.35 -33.27 -26.91
CA ILE A 3 13.42 -32.24 -26.85
C ILE A 3 13.30 -31.33 -25.64
N LYS A 4 12.09 -31.17 -25.05
CA LYS A 4 11.89 -30.31 -23.86
C LYS A 4 12.42 -30.90 -22.53
N PHE A 5 12.56 -32.23 -22.45
CA PHE A 5 13.05 -32.90 -21.22
C PHE A 5 14.58 -32.87 -21.08
N VAL A 6 15.32 -32.71 -22.17
CA VAL A 6 16.79 -32.63 -22.12
C VAL A 6 17.28 -31.26 -21.69
N PHE A 7 16.50 -30.20 -21.94
CA PHE A 7 16.87 -28.84 -21.52
C PHE A 7 16.68 -28.60 -20.02
N LEU A 8 15.64 -29.19 -19.42
CA LEU A 8 15.39 -29.11 -17.98
C LEU A 8 16.46 -29.85 -17.15
N CYS A 9 16.95 -31.00 -17.63
CA CYS A 9 18.02 -31.72 -16.94
C CYS A 9 19.40 -31.06 -17.08
N LEU A 10 19.63 -30.23 -18.10
CA LEU A 10 20.88 -29.49 -18.27
C LEU A 10 20.93 -28.23 -17.38
N VAL A 11 19.79 -27.61 -17.12
CA VAL A 11 19.70 -26.47 -16.19
C VAL A 11 19.90 -26.93 -14.75
N ILE A 12 19.32 -28.08 -14.35
CA ILE A 12 19.52 -28.66 -13.00
C ILE A 12 20.97 -29.14 -12.81
N ALA A 13 21.63 -29.65 -13.87
CA ALA A 13 23.04 -30.06 -13.81
C ALA A 13 24.00 -28.82 -13.76
N ALA A 14 23.63 -27.70 -14.36
CA ALA A 14 24.41 -26.45 -14.26
C ALA A 14 24.29 -25.78 -12.87
N LEU A 15 23.11 -25.89 -12.25
CA LEU A 15 22.90 -25.41 -10.88
C LEU A 15 23.63 -26.25 -9.82
N SER A 16 23.86 -27.55 -10.09
CA SER A 16 24.60 -28.42 -9.15
C SER A 16 26.13 -28.29 -9.27
N VAL A 17 26.66 -27.68 -10.32
CA VAL A 17 28.11 -27.46 -10.47
C VAL A 17 28.52 -26.08 -9.88
N SER A 18 27.64 -25.08 -9.88
CA SER A 18 27.91 -23.80 -9.23
C SER A 18 27.73 -23.83 -7.69
N ALA A 19 26.99 -24.78 -7.15
CA ALA A 19 26.78 -24.92 -5.70
C ALA A 19 28.02 -25.47 -4.93
N GLN A 20 29.08 -25.89 -5.63
CA GLN A 20 30.24 -26.50 -4.98
C GLN A 20 31.43 -25.54 -4.80
N GLN A 21 31.32 -24.27 -5.23
CA GLN A 21 32.43 -23.32 -5.15
C GLN A 21 32.17 -22.05 -4.32
N SER A 22 30.99 -21.89 -3.69
CA SER A 22 30.66 -20.70 -2.87
C SER A 22 30.30 -20.98 -1.41
N ALA A 23 30.84 -22.06 -0.83
CA ALA A 23 30.53 -22.48 0.55
C ALA A 23 31.24 -21.64 1.65
N SER A 24 31.74 -20.42 1.39
CA SER A 24 32.49 -19.62 2.37
C SER A 24 32.04 -18.17 2.60
N ASP A 25 31.10 -17.63 1.83
CA ASP A 25 30.65 -16.25 2.05
C ASP A 25 29.26 -16.25 2.72
N GLU A 26 29.24 -16.23 4.03
CA GLU A 26 28.06 -16.03 4.86
C GLU A 26 28.14 -14.62 5.49
N PHE A 27 27.05 -13.84 5.38
CA PHE A 27 26.88 -12.60 6.11
C PHE A 27 26.26 -12.89 7.46
N PHE A 28 26.67 -12.19 8.51
CA PHE A 28 26.08 -12.35 9.82
C PHE A 28 26.07 -11.03 10.60
N GLY A 29 25.03 -10.80 11.37
CA GLY A 29 24.94 -9.70 12.30
C GLY A 29 24.67 -10.23 13.72
N LYS A 30 25.26 -9.58 14.72
CA LYS A 30 25.07 -9.90 16.12
C LYS A 30 24.52 -8.68 16.85
N GLY A 31 23.32 -8.80 17.41
CA GLY A 31 22.67 -7.74 18.16
C GLY A 31 22.51 -8.09 19.65
N THR A 32 22.55 -7.06 20.48
CA THR A 32 22.23 -7.14 21.91
C THR A 32 21.14 -6.12 22.23
N GLY A 33 20.27 -6.42 23.21
CA GLY A 33 19.18 -5.52 23.56
C GLY A 33 18.61 -5.81 24.95
N ARG A 34 17.79 -4.88 25.44
CA ARG A 34 17.08 -5.05 26.72
C ARG A 34 16.00 -6.12 26.64
N ASN A 35 15.46 -6.35 25.47
CA ASN A 35 14.49 -7.37 25.13
C ASN A 35 14.91 -8.09 23.85
N GLU A 36 14.21 -9.16 23.53
CA GLU A 36 14.49 -10.00 22.37
C GLU A 36 14.37 -9.25 21.05
N ARG A 37 13.32 -8.42 20.90
CA ARG A 37 13.08 -7.60 19.69
C ARG A 37 14.20 -6.59 19.44
N ALA A 38 14.64 -5.87 20.48
CA ALA A 38 15.75 -4.91 20.36
C ALA A 38 17.06 -5.61 19.98
N ALA A 39 17.33 -6.82 20.52
CA ALA A 39 18.50 -7.60 20.15
C ALA A 39 18.43 -8.08 18.70
N ASP A 40 17.26 -8.54 18.25
CA ASP A 40 17.04 -9.00 16.89
C ASP A 40 17.17 -7.87 15.86
N ASN A 41 16.53 -6.73 16.12
CA ASN A 41 16.66 -5.54 15.26
C ASN A 41 18.12 -5.07 15.15
N ASN A 42 18.89 -5.10 16.23
CA ASN A 42 20.30 -4.76 16.18
C ASN A 42 21.12 -5.80 15.40
N ALA A 43 20.77 -7.10 15.46
CA ALA A 43 21.41 -8.15 14.67
C ALA A 43 21.12 -7.94 13.16
N ILE A 44 19.90 -7.59 12.80
CA ILE A 44 19.51 -7.29 11.42
C ILE A 44 20.25 -6.05 10.90
N LYS A 45 20.33 -4.97 11.68
CA LYS A 45 21.08 -3.76 11.30
C LYS A 45 22.54 -4.07 10.98
N GLU A 46 23.20 -4.89 11.80
CA GLU A 46 24.57 -5.30 11.56
C GLU A 46 24.69 -6.19 10.30
N LEU A 47 23.76 -7.12 10.10
CA LEU A 47 23.70 -7.96 8.90
C LEU A 47 23.56 -7.12 7.63
N VAL A 48 22.62 -6.16 7.62
CA VAL A 48 22.42 -5.20 6.51
C VAL A 48 23.69 -4.40 6.24
N SER A 49 24.38 -3.94 7.28
CA SER A 49 25.66 -3.21 7.14
C SER A 49 26.73 -4.07 6.45
N GLN A 50 26.85 -5.35 6.76
CA GLN A 50 27.80 -6.25 6.12
C GLN A 50 27.45 -6.53 4.65
N ILE A 51 26.16 -6.68 4.34
CA ILE A 51 25.70 -6.79 2.94
C ILE A 51 26.06 -5.50 2.18
N ALA A 52 25.79 -4.34 2.74
CA ALA A 52 26.11 -3.04 2.14
C ALA A 52 27.61 -2.90 1.85
N ASP A 53 28.49 -3.28 2.78
CA ASP A 53 29.94 -3.26 2.59
C ASP A 53 30.40 -4.11 1.39
N LYS A 54 29.80 -5.27 1.18
CA LYS A 54 30.13 -6.17 0.08
C LYS A 54 29.68 -5.63 -1.27
N TYR A 55 28.51 -5.01 -1.34
CA TYR A 55 27.89 -4.59 -2.60
C TYR A 55 28.04 -3.08 -2.90
N ILE A 56 28.77 -2.33 -2.08
CA ILE A 56 28.92 -0.87 -2.23
C ILE A 56 29.38 -0.45 -3.63
N SER A 57 30.26 -1.21 -4.26
CA SER A 57 30.74 -0.92 -5.61
C SER A 57 29.67 -1.07 -6.70
N GLY A 58 28.65 -1.90 -6.47
CA GLY A 58 27.51 -2.06 -7.39
C GLY A 58 26.52 -0.90 -7.34
N PHE A 59 26.49 -0.15 -6.25
CA PHE A 59 25.57 0.97 -6.04
C PHE A 59 26.21 2.33 -6.31
N THR A 60 27.15 2.41 -7.26
CA THR A 60 27.84 3.66 -7.59
C THR A 60 26.83 4.78 -7.96
N GLY A 61 26.90 5.89 -7.23
CA GLY A 61 26.07 7.08 -7.47
C GLY A 61 24.66 7.00 -6.88
N VAL A 62 24.31 5.93 -6.14
CA VAL A 62 22.99 5.79 -5.52
C VAL A 62 22.68 6.93 -4.53
N GLY A 63 23.69 7.49 -3.87
CA GLY A 63 23.52 8.63 -2.97
C GLY A 63 22.85 9.85 -3.61
N ASN A 64 23.03 10.03 -4.93
CA ASN A 64 22.36 11.12 -5.66
C ASN A 64 20.86 10.91 -5.86
N ASN A 65 20.36 9.69 -5.60
CA ASN A 65 18.97 9.31 -5.78
C ASN A 65 18.23 9.16 -4.44
N LEU A 66 18.88 9.45 -3.31
CA LEU A 66 18.21 9.42 -2.01
C LEU A 66 17.41 10.70 -1.77
N LEU A 67 16.30 10.58 -1.04
CA LEU A 67 15.50 11.73 -0.60
C LEU A 67 16.26 12.60 0.40
N ASP A 68 16.96 11.96 1.34
CA ASP A 68 17.80 12.63 2.32
C ASP A 68 19.27 12.58 1.89
N GLU A 69 20.04 13.63 2.21
CA GLU A 69 21.48 13.63 1.95
C GLU A 69 22.17 12.58 2.84
N PRO A 70 22.81 11.54 2.26
CA PRO A 70 23.50 10.53 3.03
C PRO A 70 24.79 11.10 3.64
N GLY A 71 25.19 10.61 4.80
CA GLY A 71 26.45 10.97 5.44
C GLY A 71 27.69 10.53 4.64
N ASN A 72 27.58 9.40 3.92
CA ASN A 72 28.60 8.84 3.03
C ASN A 72 27.97 7.76 2.13
N ASP A 73 28.77 7.25 1.14
CA ASP A 73 28.30 6.22 0.20
C ASP A 73 27.82 4.93 0.87
N LYS A 74 28.44 4.54 1.99
CA LYS A 74 28.02 3.36 2.74
C LYS A 74 26.63 3.54 3.35
N ASP A 75 26.35 4.70 3.93
CA ASP A 75 25.02 5.00 4.52
C ASP A 75 23.95 5.00 3.44
N ALA A 76 24.26 5.50 2.24
CA ALA A 76 23.35 5.43 1.09
C ALA A 76 23.02 3.99 0.71
N VAL A 77 24.04 3.12 0.64
CA VAL A 77 23.83 1.71 0.32
C VAL A 77 23.07 0.99 1.44
N ILE A 78 23.36 1.29 2.72
CA ILE A 78 22.59 0.76 3.86
C ILE A 78 21.11 1.13 3.75
N ALA A 79 20.80 2.38 3.40
CA ALA A 79 19.42 2.83 3.22
C ALA A 79 18.70 2.00 2.13
N VAL A 80 19.35 1.77 1.00
CA VAL A 80 18.80 0.94 -0.08
C VAL A 80 18.67 -0.53 0.33
N ILE A 81 19.67 -1.13 0.98
CA ILE A 81 19.61 -2.52 1.43
C ILE A 81 18.51 -2.71 2.50
N ASN A 82 18.25 -1.69 3.33
CA ASN A 82 17.13 -1.73 4.27
C ASN A 82 15.75 -1.85 3.58
N THR A 83 15.61 -1.47 2.31
CA THR A 83 14.35 -1.69 1.56
C THR A 83 14.09 -3.18 1.25
N TYR A 84 15.05 -4.06 1.49
CA TYR A 84 14.91 -5.52 1.42
C TYR A 84 14.64 -6.15 2.79
N ILE A 85 14.32 -5.35 3.81
CA ILE A 85 14.20 -5.81 5.20
C ILE A 85 13.25 -6.99 5.36
N ASN A 86 12.14 -7.01 4.63
CA ASN A 86 11.16 -8.11 4.66
C ASN A 86 11.79 -9.44 4.23
N TYR A 87 12.61 -9.42 3.17
CA TYR A 87 13.33 -10.62 2.73
C TYR A 87 14.36 -11.04 3.75
N VAL A 88 15.19 -10.10 4.23
CA VAL A 88 16.25 -10.37 5.21
C VAL A 88 15.68 -10.97 6.50
N GLN A 89 14.58 -10.43 7.02
CA GLN A 89 13.91 -10.95 8.21
C GLN A 89 13.40 -12.37 8.04
N ASN A 90 12.79 -12.66 6.89
CA ASN A 90 12.13 -13.95 6.65
C ASN A 90 13.10 -15.08 6.26
N VAL A 91 14.22 -14.76 5.58
CA VAL A 91 15.14 -15.76 5.01
C VAL A 91 16.38 -15.96 5.88
N SER A 92 16.80 -14.94 6.67
CA SER A 92 17.97 -15.09 7.53
C SER A 92 17.75 -16.11 8.65
N GLU A 93 18.74 -16.96 8.89
CA GLU A 93 18.77 -17.84 10.05
C GLU A 93 18.91 -17.01 11.33
N ARG A 94 18.19 -17.40 12.38
CA ARG A 94 18.14 -16.71 13.65
C ARG A 94 18.58 -17.63 14.79
N GLU A 95 19.60 -17.22 15.54
CA GLU A 95 20.14 -17.96 16.69
C GLU A 95 20.12 -17.07 17.94
N VAL A 96 19.49 -17.54 19.02
CA VAL A 96 19.50 -16.88 20.32
C VAL A 96 20.76 -17.29 21.09
N LEU A 97 21.70 -16.37 21.26
CA LEU A 97 22.97 -16.64 21.93
C LEU A 97 22.88 -16.49 23.45
N SER A 98 22.04 -15.56 23.94
CA SER A 98 21.83 -15.30 25.37
C SER A 98 20.50 -14.63 25.63
N GLN A 99 19.89 -14.92 26.80
CA GLN A 99 18.65 -14.28 27.24
C GLN A 99 18.82 -13.48 28.55
N SER A 100 19.93 -13.64 29.25
CA SER A 100 20.19 -12.96 30.54
C SER A 100 21.69 -12.73 30.72
N PRO A 101 22.15 -11.60 31.25
CA PRO A 101 21.38 -10.43 31.71
C PRO A 101 20.83 -9.54 30.59
N THR A 102 21.30 -9.75 29.37
CA THR A 102 20.82 -9.08 28.14
C THR A 102 20.53 -10.11 27.06
N PHE A 103 19.55 -9.84 26.22
CA PHE A 103 19.33 -10.65 25.03
C PHE A 103 20.48 -10.45 24.04
N SER A 104 20.93 -11.56 23.44
CA SER A 104 21.90 -11.52 22.32
C SER A 104 21.45 -12.48 21.25
N ILE A 105 21.33 -11.97 20.03
CA ILE A 105 20.85 -12.70 18.85
C ILE A 105 21.87 -12.59 17.74
N LYS A 106 22.04 -13.68 17.00
CA LYS A 106 22.77 -13.73 15.73
C LYS A 106 21.78 -13.96 14.59
N ARG A 107 21.92 -13.17 13.52
CA ARG A 107 21.27 -13.40 12.24
C ARG A 107 22.32 -13.73 11.19
N SER A 108 22.05 -14.71 10.31
CA SER A 108 22.97 -15.05 9.22
C SER A 108 22.23 -15.28 7.91
N LEU A 109 22.89 -14.94 6.79
CA LEU A 109 22.36 -15.05 5.45
C LEU A 109 23.48 -15.44 4.47
N SER A 110 23.27 -16.46 3.65
CA SER A 110 24.28 -16.88 2.67
C SER A 110 24.38 -15.87 1.52
N ALA A 111 25.55 -15.80 0.88
CA ALA A 111 25.74 -14.97 -0.31
C ALA A 111 24.76 -15.35 -1.44
N ALA A 112 24.47 -16.64 -1.61
CA ALA A 112 23.47 -17.09 -2.58
C ALA A 112 22.07 -16.55 -2.29
N ALA A 113 21.67 -16.47 -1.02
CA ALA A 113 20.38 -15.87 -0.63
C ALA A 113 20.36 -14.36 -0.88
N VAL A 114 21.49 -13.66 -0.72
CA VAL A 114 21.58 -12.22 -1.06
C VAL A 114 21.47 -11.99 -2.56
N GLU A 115 22.12 -12.81 -3.39
CA GLU A 115 21.95 -12.74 -4.84
C GLU A 115 20.49 -13.03 -5.25
N GLN A 116 19.88 -14.05 -4.67
CA GLN A 116 18.47 -14.35 -4.89
C GLN A 116 17.56 -13.17 -4.51
N MET A 117 17.87 -12.46 -3.44
CA MET A 117 17.16 -11.25 -3.02
C MET A 117 17.13 -10.18 -4.13
N PHE A 118 18.27 -9.93 -4.77
CA PHE A 118 18.35 -8.99 -5.89
C PHE A 118 17.64 -9.51 -7.12
N ASP A 119 17.77 -10.81 -7.43
CA ASP A 119 17.12 -11.43 -8.58
C ASP A 119 15.60 -11.38 -8.47
N LEU A 120 15.02 -11.66 -7.31
CA LEU A 120 13.57 -11.54 -7.07
C LEU A 120 13.08 -10.10 -7.31
N ARG A 121 13.84 -9.10 -6.86
CA ARG A 121 13.51 -7.69 -7.11
C ARG A 121 13.61 -7.33 -8.60
N ARG A 122 14.59 -7.90 -9.32
CA ARG A 122 14.74 -7.73 -10.77
C ARG A 122 13.55 -8.32 -11.53
N VAL A 123 13.16 -9.55 -11.21
CA VAL A 123 11.97 -10.19 -11.81
C VAL A 123 10.72 -9.34 -11.57
N LYS A 124 10.48 -8.88 -10.34
CA LYS A 124 9.36 -8.01 -10.02
C LYS A 124 9.37 -6.71 -10.83
N MET A 125 10.53 -6.08 -10.98
CA MET A 125 10.68 -4.88 -11.82
C MET A 125 10.32 -5.16 -13.28
N GLU A 126 10.81 -6.27 -13.85
CA GLU A 126 10.52 -6.68 -15.23
C GLU A 126 9.02 -6.98 -15.43
N ASP A 127 8.38 -7.63 -14.48
CA ASP A 127 6.94 -7.90 -14.49
C ASP A 127 6.13 -6.61 -14.45
N MET A 128 6.54 -5.62 -13.64
CA MET A 128 5.91 -4.30 -13.62
C MET A 128 6.07 -3.56 -14.96
N LEU A 129 7.24 -3.60 -15.59
CA LEU A 129 7.45 -3.01 -16.92
C LEU A 129 6.57 -3.65 -17.99
N ASN A 130 6.43 -4.98 -17.94
CA ASN A 130 5.54 -5.70 -18.84
C ASN A 130 4.06 -5.33 -18.60
N SER A 131 3.66 -5.20 -17.34
CA SER A 131 2.31 -4.78 -16.95
C SER A 131 2.03 -3.34 -17.38
N ALA A 132 3.02 -2.43 -17.23
CA ALA A 132 2.93 -1.06 -17.72
C ALA A 132 2.66 -1.01 -19.24
N SER A 133 3.42 -1.78 -20.02
CA SER A 133 3.24 -1.86 -21.47
C SER A 133 1.87 -2.40 -21.88
N LYS A 134 1.37 -3.44 -21.20
CA LYS A 134 0.03 -3.99 -21.44
C LYS A 134 -1.07 -2.97 -21.09
N ALA A 135 -0.94 -2.29 -19.95
CA ALA A 135 -1.90 -1.27 -19.52
C ALA A 135 -1.96 -0.11 -20.50
N GLU A 136 -0.80 0.36 -20.98
CA GLU A 136 -0.73 1.41 -22.00
C GLU A 136 -1.45 1.02 -23.29
N GLN A 137 -1.23 -0.20 -23.80
CA GLN A 137 -1.90 -0.73 -24.99
C GLN A 137 -3.42 -0.82 -24.80
N ALA A 138 -3.88 -1.10 -23.57
CA ALA A 138 -5.30 -1.14 -23.22
C ALA A 138 -5.93 0.23 -22.96
N GLY A 139 -5.16 1.33 -23.07
CA GLY A 139 -5.63 2.67 -22.76
C GLY A 139 -5.83 2.96 -21.27
N LYS A 140 -5.33 2.09 -20.39
CA LYS A 140 -5.29 2.27 -18.94
C LYS A 140 -4.04 3.06 -18.57
N ILE A 141 -4.08 4.35 -18.81
CA ILE A 141 -2.90 5.20 -18.73
C ILE A 141 -2.47 5.44 -17.29
N ASP A 142 -3.41 5.47 -16.34
CA ASP A 142 -3.14 5.48 -14.90
C ASP A 142 -2.30 4.28 -14.47
N ASP A 143 -2.71 3.07 -14.82
CA ASP A 143 -1.96 1.85 -14.52
C ASP A 143 -0.58 1.84 -15.20
N ALA A 144 -0.50 2.28 -16.46
CA ALA A 144 0.77 2.35 -17.19
C ALA A 144 1.77 3.29 -16.50
N LEU A 145 1.35 4.51 -16.17
CA LEU A 145 2.21 5.50 -15.49
C LEU A 145 2.64 5.02 -14.10
N ARG A 146 1.73 4.42 -13.34
CA ARG A 146 2.03 3.84 -12.02
C ARG A 146 3.13 2.79 -12.12
N TYR A 147 2.97 1.80 -13.00
CA TYR A 147 3.94 0.71 -13.11
C TYR A 147 5.27 1.14 -13.69
N TYR A 148 5.31 2.06 -14.65
CA TYR A 148 6.57 2.63 -15.11
C TYR A 148 7.28 3.39 -13.98
N ASN A 149 6.55 4.19 -13.19
CA ASN A 149 7.12 4.92 -12.06
C ASN A 149 7.66 3.97 -10.99
N TRP A 150 6.86 3.00 -10.55
CA TRP A 150 7.27 2.04 -9.53
C TRP A 150 8.40 1.12 -9.98
N SER A 151 8.44 0.72 -11.25
CA SER A 151 9.56 -0.04 -11.79
C SER A 151 10.87 0.73 -11.72
N TYR A 152 10.83 2.05 -11.82
CA TYR A 152 12.01 2.89 -11.69
C TYR A 152 12.58 2.89 -10.26
N TYR A 153 11.72 2.91 -9.24
CA TYR A 153 12.16 2.74 -7.86
C TYR A 153 12.79 1.36 -7.62
N LEU A 154 12.16 0.30 -8.11
CA LEU A 154 12.71 -1.05 -8.03
C LEU A 154 14.07 -1.15 -8.74
N LEU A 155 14.21 -0.54 -9.92
CA LEU A 155 15.45 -0.48 -10.68
C LEU A 155 16.58 0.15 -9.86
N GLN A 156 16.34 1.30 -9.25
CA GLN A 156 17.36 2.03 -8.48
C GLN A 156 17.85 1.27 -7.24
N SER A 157 17.06 0.30 -6.76
CA SER A 157 17.43 -0.54 -5.63
C SER A 157 18.27 -1.77 -6.01
N LEU A 158 18.58 -1.97 -7.29
CA LEU A 158 19.41 -3.08 -7.77
C LEU A 158 20.89 -2.69 -7.83
N PRO A 159 21.83 -3.62 -7.54
CA PRO A 159 23.24 -3.43 -7.87
C PRO A 159 23.38 -3.16 -9.39
N ASP A 160 24.31 -2.28 -9.75
CA ASP A 160 24.57 -1.88 -11.14
C ASP A 160 23.33 -1.36 -11.91
N TYR A 161 22.38 -0.74 -11.21
CA TYR A 161 21.12 -0.24 -11.76
C TYR A 161 21.27 0.62 -13.02
N THR A 162 22.39 1.36 -13.15
CA THR A 162 22.69 2.18 -14.32
C THR A 162 23.05 1.37 -15.57
N ALA A 163 23.42 0.09 -15.40
CA ALA A 163 23.78 -0.82 -16.47
C ALA A 163 22.64 -1.78 -16.88
N VAL A 164 21.55 -1.83 -16.10
CA VAL A 164 20.41 -2.73 -16.38
C VAL A 164 19.77 -2.35 -17.71
N THR A 165 19.61 -3.34 -18.58
CA THR A 165 19.03 -3.16 -19.92
C THR A 165 17.88 -4.12 -20.18
N MET A 166 16.87 -3.65 -20.91
CA MET A 166 15.77 -4.46 -21.41
C MET A 166 15.53 -4.12 -22.89
N ASN A 167 15.45 -5.11 -23.74
CA ASN A 167 15.29 -4.95 -25.20
C ASN A 167 16.30 -3.95 -25.83
N GLY A 168 17.53 -3.92 -25.32
CA GLY A 168 18.61 -3.06 -25.80
C GLY A 168 18.59 -1.62 -25.28
N ASN A 169 17.62 -1.24 -24.45
CA ASN A 169 17.51 0.08 -23.84
C ASN A 169 18.05 0.04 -22.40
N LYS A 170 18.83 1.04 -21.99
CA LYS A 170 19.15 1.26 -20.58
C LYS A 170 17.93 1.75 -19.84
N LEU A 171 17.48 1.02 -18.83
CA LEU A 171 16.23 1.30 -18.15
C LEU A 171 16.23 2.61 -17.39
N VAL A 172 17.38 3.02 -16.85
CA VAL A 172 17.53 4.28 -16.12
C VAL A 172 17.21 5.51 -16.98
N ASP A 173 17.46 5.44 -18.29
CA ASP A 173 17.16 6.52 -19.23
C ASP A 173 15.80 6.29 -19.93
N TRP A 174 15.49 5.03 -20.20
CA TRP A 174 14.31 4.68 -21.01
C TRP A 174 13.00 4.87 -20.23
N VAL A 175 12.95 4.49 -18.94
CA VAL A 175 11.70 4.58 -18.16
C VAL A 175 11.22 6.03 -18.00
N PRO A 176 12.07 7.00 -17.57
CA PRO A 176 11.65 8.41 -17.52
C PRO A 176 11.20 8.94 -18.88
N SER A 177 11.96 8.65 -19.94
CA SER A 177 11.61 9.06 -21.31
C SER A 177 10.27 8.48 -21.76
N ARG A 178 9.95 7.23 -21.36
CA ARG A 178 8.66 6.61 -21.69
C ARG A 178 7.50 7.29 -20.97
N ILE A 179 7.65 7.63 -19.72
CA ILE A 179 6.65 8.39 -18.96
C ILE A 179 6.40 9.75 -19.62
N GLU A 180 7.47 10.51 -19.94
CA GLU A 180 7.35 11.79 -20.64
C GLU A 180 6.64 11.66 -21.99
N ASP A 181 6.94 10.61 -22.75
CA ASP A 181 6.31 10.32 -24.06
C ASP A 181 4.81 10.03 -23.92
N ILE A 182 4.40 9.31 -22.87
CA ILE A 182 2.98 9.09 -22.57
C ILE A 182 2.30 10.41 -22.21
N LEU A 183 2.89 11.18 -21.29
CA LEU A 183 2.33 12.47 -20.85
C LEU A 183 2.18 13.45 -22.03
N ALA A 184 3.14 13.48 -22.94
CA ALA A 184 3.09 14.33 -24.13
C ALA A 184 1.91 13.99 -25.07
N LYS A 185 1.46 12.72 -25.09
CA LYS A 185 0.40 12.23 -25.98
C LYS A 185 -0.99 12.23 -25.35
N VAL A 186 -1.11 12.52 -24.07
CA VAL A 186 -2.39 12.74 -23.40
C VAL A 186 -2.93 14.11 -23.78
N SER A 187 -4.24 14.21 -24.04
CA SER A 187 -4.91 15.49 -24.27
C SER A 187 -6.21 15.59 -23.48
N PHE A 188 -6.51 16.81 -23.03
CA PHE A 188 -7.74 17.18 -22.36
C PHE A 188 -8.47 18.23 -23.19
N ALA A 189 -9.76 18.05 -23.45
CA ALA A 189 -10.63 19.02 -24.12
C ALA A 189 -11.90 19.22 -23.29
N ILE A 190 -12.45 20.43 -23.29
CA ILE A 190 -13.72 20.69 -22.60
C ILE A 190 -14.85 20.18 -23.50
N SER A 191 -15.64 19.23 -23.00
CA SER A 191 -16.86 18.78 -23.68
C SER A 191 -18.11 19.52 -23.19
N LYS A 192 -18.13 19.93 -21.90
CA LYS A 192 -19.24 20.69 -21.31
C LYS A 192 -18.72 21.60 -20.19
N LYS A 193 -19.23 22.80 -20.08
CA LYS A 193 -18.94 23.76 -19.01
C LYS A 193 -20.24 24.25 -18.38
N GLU A 194 -20.35 24.10 -17.06
CA GLU A 194 -21.43 24.62 -16.21
C GLU A 194 -20.89 25.71 -15.27
N SER A 195 -21.70 26.22 -14.36
CA SER A 195 -21.27 27.30 -13.47
C SER A 195 -20.08 26.97 -12.58
N ASN A 196 -20.01 25.75 -12.09
CA ASN A 196 -18.98 25.26 -11.16
C ASN A 196 -18.45 23.85 -11.53
N ASN A 197 -18.86 23.33 -12.68
CA ASN A 197 -18.48 22.00 -13.12
C ASN A 197 -18.03 22.02 -14.58
N VAL A 198 -16.97 21.27 -14.90
CA VAL A 198 -16.47 21.11 -16.27
C VAL A 198 -16.33 19.63 -16.57
N VAL A 199 -16.89 19.19 -17.67
CA VAL A 199 -16.70 17.84 -18.20
C VAL A 199 -15.61 17.88 -19.26
N LEU A 200 -14.62 17.04 -19.09
CA LEU A 200 -13.50 16.88 -20.02
C LEU A 200 -13.68 15.66 -20.90
N ASP A 201 -13.26 15.79 -22.14
CA ASP A 201 -12.94 14.71 -23.06
C ASP A 201 -11.44 14.44 -22.96
N VAL A 202 -11.07 13.22 -22.55
CA VAL A 202 -9.70 12.84 -22.25
C VAL A 202 -9.25 11.74 -23.20
N SER A 203 -8.15 11.98 -23.91
CA SER A 203 -7.65 11.05 -24.90
C SER A 203 -6.14 10.83 -24.82
N TYR A 204 -5.70 9.67 -25.29
CA TYR A 204 -4.30 9.27 -25.47
C TYR A 204 -4.10 8.81 -26.92
N CYS A 205 -3.10 9.37 -27.59
CA CYS A 205 -2.86 9.12 -29.03
C CYS A 205 -4.13 9.29 -29.89
N GLY A 206 -4.98 10.28 -29.58
CA GLY A 206 -6.22 10.56 -30.28
C GLY A 206 -7.36 9.56 -30.07
N LYS A 207 -7.26 8.67 -29.09
CA LYS A 207 -8.33 7.74 -28.66
C LYS A 207 -8.72 8.03 -27.22
N HIS A 208 -9.99 7.86 -26.86
CA HIS A 208 -10.42 7.96 -25.48
C HIS A 208 -9.59 7.03 -24.58
N VAL A 209 -9.16 7.54 -23.44
CA VAL A 209 -8.53 6.70 -22.42
C VAL A 209 -9.56 5.77 -21.80
N THR A 210 -9.17 4.54 -21.45
CA THR A 210 -10.00 3.68 -20.60
C THR A 210 -9.99 4.24 -19.17
N SER A 211 -8.79 4.64 -18.69
CA SER A 211 -8.62 5.32 -17.41
C SER A 211 -7.37 6.19 -17.42
N LEU A 212 -7.45 7.33 -16.70
CA LEU A 212 -6.32 8.24 -16.47
C LEU A 212 -6.56 9.03 -15.20
N ASP A 213 -5.56 9.12 -14.36
CA ASP A 213 -5.60 9.94 -13.14
C ASP A 213 -5.00 11.32 -13.41
N TYR A 214 -5.65 12.34 -12.86
CA TYR A 214 -5.27 13.73 -13.05
C TYR A 214 -5.60 14.58 -11.82
N ILE A 215 -4.95 15.73 -11.72
CA ILE A 215 -5.27 16.80 -10.79
C ILE A 215 -5.48 18.08 -11.58
N TYR A 216 -6.22 19.03 -11.03
CA TYR A 216 -6.46 20.34 -11.66
C TYR A 216 -6.26 21.46 -10.63
N PHE A 217 -5.94 22.65 -11.13
CA PHE A 217 -5.80 23.84 -10.31
C PHE A 217 -7.16 24.52 -10.16
N ASP A 218 -7.64 24.72 -8.94
CA ASP A 218 -8.95 25.30 -8.64
C ASP A 218 -8.97 26.84 -8.62
N GLY A 219 -7.84 27.47 -8.93
CA GLY A 219 -7.62 28.91 -8.85
C GLY A 219 -6.86 29.34 -7.60
N LYS A 220 -6.65 28.41 -6.64
CA LYS A 220 -5.93 28.63 -5.39
C LYS A 220 -4.91 27.52 -5.12
N ASP A 221 -5.35 26.27 -5.18
CA ASP A 221 -4.53 25.09 -4.89
C ASP A 221 -4.77 23.99 -5.93
N TRP A 222 -3.87 22.99 -5.98
CA TRP A 222 -4.08 21.78 -6.75
C TRP A 222 -5.09 20.87 -6.06
N SER A 223 -6.02 20.31 -6.84
CA SER A 223 -7.03 19.38 -6.32
C SER A 223 -6.41 18.07 -5.81
N SER A 224 -7.21 17.28 -5.08
CA SER A 224 -6.93 15.85 -4.91
C SER A 224 -6.94 15.13 -6.27
N ILE A 225 -6.52 13.85 -6.29
CA ILE A 225 -6.50 13.03 -7.50
C ILE A 225 -7.94 12.72 -7.94
N PHE A 226 -8.21 12.90 -9.22
CA PHE A 226 -9.43 12.54 -9.94
C PHE A 226 -9.10 11.49 -11.00
N SER A 227 -10.10 10.71 -11.41
CA SER A 227 -9.91 9.66 -12.43
C SER A 227 -10.87 9.89 -13.60
N ALA A 228 -10.32 10.09 -14.78
CA ALA A 228 -11.10 10.00 -16.02
C ALA A 228 -11.39 8.53 -16.33
N LYS A 229 -12.59 8.25 -16.82
CA LYS A 229 -13.07 6.90 -17.17
C LYS A 229 -13.74 6.94 -18.53
N ASP A 230 -13.35 6.02 -19.39
CA ASP A 230 -13.89 5.90 -20.75
C ASP A 230 -13.89 7.24 -21.51
N GLY A 231 -12.79 7.98 -21.37
CA GLY A 231 -12.60 9.29 -21.97
C GLY A 231 -13.26 10.46 -21.26
N ILE A 232 -13.97 10.27 -20.14
CA ILE A 232 -14.70 11.33 -19.45
C ILE A 232 -14.00 11.69 -18.14
N GLY A 233 -13.56 12.95 -18.01
CA GLY A 233 -13.07 13.57 -16.79
C GLY A 233 -14.06 14.61 -16.25
N ILE A 234 -14.01 14.88 -14.95
CA ILE A 234 -14.87 15.89 -14.30
C ILE A 234 -13.98 16.79 -13.44
N LEU A 235 -14.16 18.10 -13.56
CA LEU A 235 -13.58 19.10 -12.67
C LEU A 235 -14.72 19.73 -11.87
N ASP A 236 -14.62 19.70 -10.56
CA ASP A 236 -15.63 20.23 -9.63
C ASP A 236 -15.03 21.37 -8.83
N PHE A 237 -15.49 22.59 -9.08
CA PHE A 237 -14.99 23.81 -8.46
C PHE A 237 -15.91 24.25 -7.33
N SER A 238 -15.34 24.57 -6.18
CA SER A 238 -16.09 25.13 -5.04
C SER A 238 -16.65 26.54 -5.31
N SER A 239 -16.14 27.19 -6.38
CA SER A 239 -16.55 28.53 -6.82
C SER A 239 -16.78 28.53 -8.33
N LYS A 240 -16.88 29.71 -8.94
CA LYS A 240 -17.00 29.85 -10.39
C LYS A 240 -15.76 29.25 -11.09
N VAL A 241 -15.99 28.51 -12.16
CA VAL A 241 -14.93 27.94 -13.01
C VAL A 241 -13.98 29.04 -13.50
N PRO A 242 -12.66 28.89 -13.29
CA PRO A 242 -11.65 29.83 -13.81
C PRO A 242 -11.72 29.98 -15.34
N ASP A 243 -11.21 31.10 -15.84
CA ASP A 243 -11.12 31.32 -17.32
C ASP A 243 -9.97 30.49 -17.92
N ASP A 244 -8.87 30.29 -17.20
CA ASP A 244 -7.78 29.38 -17.53
C ASP A 244 -7.82 28.16 -16.60
N ILE A 245 -8.07 26.99 -17.20
CA ILE A 245 -8.15 25.73 -16.49
C ILE A 245 -6.85 24.97 -16.71
N GLN A 246 -6.12 24.71 -15.63
CA GLN A 246 -4.90 23.94 -15.67
C GLN A 246 -5.14 22.53 -15.16
N VAL A 247 -4.71 21.54 -15.92
CA VAL A 247 -4.81 20.11 -15.60
C VAL A 247 -3.45 19.46 -15.80
N LYS A 248 -3.07 18.56 -14.93
CA LYS A 248 -1.91 17.69 -15.14
C LYS A 248 -2.23 16.25 -14.77
N CYS A 249 -1.59 15.30 -15.45
CA CYS A 249 -1.71 13.90 -15.13
C CYS A 249 -1.05 13.60 -13.78
N GLU A 250 -1.64 12.70 -13.00
CA GLU A 250 -0.91 12.05 -11.91
C GLU A 250 0.14 11.11 -12.53
N CYS A 251 1.38 11.18 -12.08
CA CYS A 251 2.47 10.36 -12.62
C CYS A 251 3.37 9.75 -11.53
N ASN A 252 3.27 10.23 -10.29
CA ASN A 252 4.15 9.78 -9.21
C ASN A 252 3.58 8.58 -8.46
N TYR A 253 2.26 8.53 -8.27
CA TYR A 253 1.56 7.45 -7.57
C TYR A 253 2.13 7.09 -6.19
N LEU A 254 2.73 8.08 -5.49
CA LEU A 254 3.31 7.89 -4.16
C LEU A 254 2.24 7.55 -3.12
N SER A 255 1.06 8.18 -3.23
CA SER A 255 -0.06 7.92 -2.32
C SER A 255 -0.63 6.51 -2.43
N GLU A 256 -0.29 5.77 -3.48
CA GLU A 256 -0.74 4.40 -3.73
C GLU A 256 0.36 3.36 -3.47
N ALA A 257 1.59 3.78 -3.16
CA ALA A 257 2.74 2.88 -2.95
C ALA A 257 2.50 1.81 -1.86
N HIS A 258 1.63 2.13 -0.88
CA HIS A 258 1.26 1.23 0.22
C HIS A 258 0.61 -0.09 -0.22
N ILE A 259 0.12 -0.21 -1.45
CA ILE A 259 -0.43 -1.48 -1.97
C ILE A 259 0.66 -2.47 -2.41
N ASP A 260 1.92 -2.02 -2.48
CA ASP A 260 3.08 -2.87 -2.78
C ASP A 260 4.17 -2.64 -1.74
N LYS A 261 4.48 -3.67 -0.95
CA LYS A 261 5.39 -3.58 0.19
C LYS A 261 6.82 -3.14 -0.17
N ASP A 262 7.32 -3.55 -1.33
CA ASP A 262 8.67 -3.18 -1.75
C ASP A 262 8.70 -1.74 -2.25
N VAL A 263 7.71 -1.35 -3.04
CA VAL A 263 7.58 0.03 -3.53
C VAL A 263 7.37 0.99 -2.35
N ASN A 264 6.54 0.60 -1.38
CA ASN A 264 6.28 1.43 -0.19
C ASN A 264 7.57 1.78 0.57
N LEU A 265 8.47 0.80 0.76
CA LEU A 265 9.77 1.04 1.40
C LEU A 265 10.72 1.89 0.53
N LEU A 266 10.60 1.79 -0.79
CA LEU A 266 11.50 2.49 -1.72
C LEU A 266 11.14 3.96 -1.87
N VAL A 267 9.85 4.31 -1.89
CA VAL A 267 9.40 5.70 -2.04
C VAL A 267 9.74 6.58 -0.84
N ASP A 268 9.99 5.98 0.32
CA ASP A 268 10.46 6.68 1.52
C ASP A 268 11.98 6.92 1.53
N VAL A 269 12.72 6.27 0.63
CA VAL A 269 14.18 6.30 0.61
C VAL A 269 14.73 6.96 -0.66
N LEU A 270 14.11 6.69 -1.81
CA LEU A 270 14.63 7.06 -3.14
C LEU A 270 13.79 8.15 -3.80
N CYS A 271 14.43 8.99 -4.59
CA CYS A 271 13.75 9.90 -5.51
C CYS A 271 13.20 9.13 -6.72
N GLY A 272 11.99 9.49 -7.13
CA GLY A 272 11.41 9.00 -8.38
C GLY A 272 12.12 9.52 -9.62
N PRO A 273 11.68 9.09 -10.81
CA PRO A 273 12.20 9.63 -12.06
C PRO A 273 11.94 11.15 -12.15
N VAL A 274 12.92 11.90 -12.61
CA VAL A 274 12.75 13.33 -12.88
C VAL A 274 11.89 13.46 -14.13
N ILE A 275 10.61 13.76 -13.94
CA ILE A 275 9.65 13.99 -15.01
C ILE A 275 9.41 15.50 -15.12
N LYS A 276 9.62 16.05 -16.30
CA LYS A 276 9.22 17.44 -16.59
C LYS A 276 7.71 17.45 -16.71
N GLY A 277 7.05 17.82 -15.62
CA GLY A 277 5.59 17.83 -15.52
C GLY A 277 4.98 18.71 -16.61
N ASP A 278 4.02 18.18 -17.33
CA ASP A 278 3.33 18.86 -18.40
C ASP A 278 1.99 19.37 -17.87
N ILE A 279 1.99 20.64 -17.43
CA ILE A 279 0.76 21.35 -17.09
C ILE A 279 0.09 21.71 -18.41
N LYS A 280 -1.14 21.23 -18.62
CA LYS A 280 -1.93 21.50 -19.82
C LYS A 280 -3.00 22.54 -19.50
N SER A 281 -2.98 23.65 -20.23
CA SER A 281 -4.09 24.61 -20.26
C SER A 281 -5.19 24.06 -21.17
N VAL A 282 -6.42 24.03 -20.65
CA VAL A 282 -7.57 23.47 -21.37
C VAL A 282 -8.47 24.60 -21.87
N SER A 283 -8.58 24.77 -23.19
CA SER A 283 -9.44 25.75 -23.82
C SER A 283 -10.66 25.11 -24.51
N ALA A 284 -11.73 25.91 -24.66
CA ALA A 284 -13.03 25.44 -25.15
C ALA A 284 -13.10 25.07 -26.66
N ASP A 285 -12.00 25.19 -27.39
CA ASP A 285 -12.00 25.10 -28.86
C ASP A 285 -11.28 23.85 -29.39
N VAL A 286 -11.85 22.64 -29.18
CA VAL A 286 -11.37 21.42 -29.89
C VAL A 286 -12.56 20.53 -30.27
N PRO A 287 -12.64 20.02 -31.53
CA PRO A 287 -13.75 19.17 -31.96
C PRO A 287 -13.68 17.76 -31.35
N ALA A 288 -14.85 17.24 -31.01
CA ALA A 288 -15.05 15.92 -30.41
C ALA A 288 -14.51 14.76 -31.27
N VAL A 289 -13.82 13.82 -30.65
CA VAL A 289 -13.33 12.59 -31.29
C VAL A 289 -14.37 11.48 -31.14
N SER A 290 -14.68 10.80 -32.23
CA SER A 290 -15.65 9.70 -32.29
C SER A 290 -15.05 8.41 -31.69
N GLY A 291 -15.81 7.74 -30.80
CA GLY A 291 -15.41 6.56 -30.08
C GLY A 291 -15.25 5.28 -30.91
N LEU A 292 -14.29 4.47 -30.51
CA LEU A 292 -14.17 3.05 -30.89
C LEU A 292 -14.01 2.19 -29.62
N SER A 293 -14.86 1.18 -29.52
CA SER A 293 -14.86 0.22 -28.43
C SER A 293 -13.77 -0.84 -28.60
N TYR A 294 -13.16 -1.25 -27.50
CA TYR A 294 -12.24 -2.38 -27.44
C TYR A 294 -12.88 -3.54 -26.66
N ASN A 295 -12.96 -4.69 -27.34
CA ASN A 295 -13.11 -6.00 -26.70
C ASN A 295 -11.82 -6.76 -26.93
N GLN A 296 -11.21 -7.30 -25.87
CA GLN A 296 -10.55 -8.62 -25.96
C GLN A 296 -10.10 -9.09 -24.58
N GLU A 297 -10.58 -10.28 -24.23
CA GLU A 297 -10.09 -11.12 -23.15
C GLU A 297 -8.94 -11.99 -23.69
N GLU A 298 -7.85 -12.09 -22.94
CA GLU A 298 -6.90 -13.21 -23.04
C GLU A 298 -6.48 -13.71 -21.66
N LYS A 299 -6.63 -15.03 -21.49
CA LYS A 299 -6.21 -15.81 -20.32
C LYS A 299 -4.71 -16.07 -20.36
N LEU A 300 -4.05 -15.88 -19.23
CA LEU A 300 -2.72 -16.43 -19.00
C LEU A 300 -2.66 -17.29 -17.75
N SER A 301 -1.96 -18.39 -17.88
CA SER A 301 -1.79 -19.50 -16.95
C SER A 301 -0.61 -19.29 -16.00
N ASP A 302 -0.82 -19.85 -14.87
CA ASP A 302 -0.13 -20.06 -13.60
C ASP A 302 1.31 -20.59 -13.69
N ASP A 303 2.17 -20.17 -12.76
CA ASP A 303 3.04 -20.98 -11.89
C ASP A 303 4.12 -20.12 -11.21
N SER A 304 4.02 -19.92 -9.89
CA SER A 304 5.20 -19.76 -9.03
C SER A 304 4.87 -20.10 -7.58
N GLU A 305 5.41 -21.23 -7.13
CA GLU A 305 5.49 -21.63 -5.73
C GLU A 305 6.64 -20.93 -5.02
N GLY A 306 6.45 -20.59 -3.74
CA GLY A 306 7.55 -20.24 -2.86
C GLY A 306 7.21 -19.62 -1.50
N GLY A 307 6.83 -20.44 -0.53
CA GLY A 307 7.28 -20.41 0.88
C GLY A 307 6.78 -19.36 1.84
N ASN A 308 5.76 -19.65 2.64
CA ASN A 308 5.89 -19.88 4.08
C ASN A 308 4.53 -20.24 4.74
N THR A 309 4.53 -21.23 5.57
CA THR A 309 3.62 -22.34 5.63
C THR A 309 2.81 -22.39 6.93
N LEU A 310 2.17 -21.39 7.45
CA LEU A 310 1.41 -21.63 8.69
C LEU A 310 -0.08 -21.26 8.65
N LEU A 311 -0.57 -20.60 7.64
CA LEU A 311 -1.97 -20.18 7.56
C LEU A 311 -2.53 -20.19 6.14
N MET A 312 -1.70 -20.46 5.17
CA MET A 312 -2.09 -20.40 3.76
C MET A 312 -2.74 -21.71 3.37
N LEU A 313 -3.92 -21.64 2.74
CA LEU A 313 -4.52 -22.78 2.08
C LEU A 313 -3.67 -23.20 0.91
N SER A 314 -3.51 -24.52 0.74
CA SER A 314 -2.93 -25.09 -0.49
C SER A 314 -3.73 -24.70 -1.74
N ALA A 315 -3.15 -24.85 -2.91
CA ALA A 315 -3.83 -24.54 -4.17
C ALA A 315 -5.16 -25.30 -4.32
N ASP A 316 -5.21 -26.58 -3.91
CA ASP A 316 -6.42 -27.39 -3.98
C ASP A 316 -7.49 -26.97 -2.97
N GLU A 317 -7.08 -26.66 -1.73
CA GLU A 317 -8.01 -26.18 -0.68
C GLU A 317 -8.58 -24.80 -0.99
N SER A 318 -7.80 -23.92 -1.61
CA SER A 318 -8.22 -22.57 -1.99
C SER A 318 -9.10 -22.52 -3.25
N LEU A 319 -9.10 -23.57 -4.06
CA LEU A 319 -9.76 -23.60 -5.38
C LEU A 319 -11.25 -23.23 -5.34
N PRO A 320 -12.08 -23.69 -4.38
CA PRO A 320 -13.50 -23.30 -4.29
C PRO A 320 -13.69 -21.81 -4.06
N PHE A 321 -12.85 -21.22 -3.21
CA PHE A 321 -12.88 -19.80 -2.85
C PHE A 321 -12.35 -18.93 -3.99
N ARG A 322 -11.25 -19.36 -4.64
CA ARG A 322 -10.68 -18.68 -5.82
C ARG A 322 -11.71 -18.57 -6.95
N LYS A 323 -12.41 -19.65 -7.28
CA LYS A 323 -13.47 -19.61 -8.30
C LYS A 323 -14.61 -18.62 -8.00
N ARG A 324 -14.90 -18.38 -6.72
CA ARG A 324 -15.89 -17.37 -6.31
C ARG A 324 -15.34 -15.97 -6.44
N ILE A 325 -14.10 -15.74 -5.96
CA ILE A 325 -13.42 -14.45 -6.11
C ILE A 325 -13.25 -14.07 -7.58
N ASP A 326 -12.85 -15.00 -8.45
CA ASP A 326 -12.71 -14.75 -9.89
C ASP A 326 -14.02 -14.24 -10.51
N LYS A 327 -15.18 -14.81 -10.11
CA LYS A 327 -16.49 -14.33 -10.54
C LYS A 327 -16.80 -12.92 -10.01
N VAL A 328 -16.48 -12.66 -8.75
CA VAL A 328 -16.67 -11.34 -8.13
C VAL A 328 -15.80 -10.30 -8.85
N LEU A 329 -14.53 -10.61 -9.11
CA LEU A 329 -13.60 -9.73 -9.83
C LEU A 329 -14.08 -9.47 -11.27
N ALA A 330 -14.58 -10.50 -11.98
CA ALA A 330 -15.18 -10.34 -13.30
C ALA A 330 -16.45 -9.46 -13.28
N ALA A 331 -17.29 -9.58 -12.24
CA ALA A 331 -18.46 -8.73 -12.07
C ALA A 331 -18.06 -7.26 -11.80
N ILE A 332 -17.04 -7.04 -10.97
CA ILE A 332 -16.47 -5.71 -10.71
C ILE A 332 -15.91 -5.12 -12.01
N GLY A 333 -15.09 -5.87 -12.75
CA GLY A 333 -14.49 -5.44 -14.01
C GLY A 333 -15.51 -5.10 -15.09
N SER A 334 -16.66 -5.79 -15.11
CA SER A 334 -17.75 -5.54 -16.07
C SER A 334 -18.86 -4.61 -15.56
N GLY A 335 -18.79 -4.14 -14.30
CA GLY A 335 -19.83 -3.33 -13.67
C GLY A 335 -21.17 -4.07 -13.44
N LYS A 336 -21.18 -5.41 -13.51
CA LYS A 336 -22.38 -6.25 -13.35
C LYS A 336 -22.54 -6.75 -11.91
N TYR A 337 -22.56 -5.84 -10.96
CA TYR A 337 -22.51 -6.16 -9.52
C TYR A 337 -23.61 -7.09 -9.04
N SER A 338 -24.84 -6.98 -9.54
CA SER A 338 -25.97 -7.87 -9.14
C SER A 338 -25.83 -9.32 -9.62
N SER A 339 -24.93 -9.60 -10.57
CA SER A 339 -24.76 -10.95 -11.13
C SER A 339 -24.09 -11.95 -10.19
N VAL A 340 -23.61 -11.52 -9.02
CA VAL A 340 -22.85 -12.32 -8.05
C VAL A 340 -23.52 -12.37 -6.66
N GLU A 341 -24.76 -11.92 -6.53
CA GLU A 341 -25.51 -11.90 -5.26
C GLU A 341 -25.53 -13.28 -4.58
N ASP A 342 -25.65 -14.36 -5.37
CA ASP A 342 -25.66 -15.75 -4.91
C ASP A 342 -24.33 -16.23 -4.28
N LEU A 343 -23.27 -15.45 -4.40
CA LEU A 343 -21.96 -15.76 -3.80
C LEU A 343 -21.79 -15.17 -2.39
N PHE A 344 -22.75 -14.38 -1.93
CA PHE A 344 -22.70 -13.64 -0.68
C PHE A 344 -23.76 -14.09 0.31
N SER A 345 -23.51 -13.89 1.61
CA SER A 345 -24.57 -13.82 2.60
C SER A 345 -25.36 -12.51 2.44
N LEU A 346 -26.49 -12.37 3.14
CA LEU A 346 -27.28 -11.13 3.10
C LEU A 346 -26.46 -9.93 3.57
N ASP A 347 -25.72 -10.08 4.67
CA ASP A 347 -24.88 -9.02 5.23
C ASP A 347 -23.68 -8.74 4.32
N GLY A 348 -23.02 -9.77 3.80
CA GLY A 348 -21.92 -9.64 2.85
C GLY A 348 -22.33 -8.89 1.58
N PHE A 349 -23.53 -9.16 1.04
CA PHE A 349 -24.01 -8.46 -0.15
C PHE A 349 -24.40 -7.00 0.12
N ASP A 350 -24.92 -6.69 1.31
CA ASP A 350 -25.17 -5.31 1.72
C ASP A 350 -23.88 -4.51 1.81
N ILE A 351 -22.81 -5.09 2.40
CA ILE A 351 -21.47 -4.49 2.44
C ILE A 351 -20.92 -4.33 1.02
N PHE A 352 -21.05 -5.35 0.16
CA PHE A 352 -20.62 -5.29 -1.24
C PHE A 352 -21.26 -4.12 -1.99
N ASN A 353 -22.55 -3.93 -1.83
CA ASN A 353 -23.25 -2.82 -2.47
C ASN A 353 -22.81 -1.46 -1.92
N LYS A 354 -22.63 -1.32 -0.61
CA LYS A 354 -22.21 -0.06 0.03
C LYS A 354 -20.78 0.30 -0.25
N LEU A 355 -19.87 -0.67 -0.33
CA LEU A 355 -18.45 -0.43 -0.46
C LEU A 355 -17.99 -0.53 -1.93
N ILE A 356 -18.28 -1.63 -2.58
CA ILE A 356 -17.76 -1.96 -3.91
C ILE A 356 -18.59 -1.30 -5.01
N SER A 357 -19.89 -1.53 -5.02
CA SER A 357 -20.78 -1.01 -6.07
C SER A 357 -20.94 0.51 -5.99
N TYR A 358 -21.27 1.04 -4.81
CA TYR A 358 -21.40 2.49 -4.61
C TYR A 358 -20.06 3.23 -4.75
N GLY A 359 -18.97 2.63 -4.23
CA GLY A 359 -17.60 3.14 -4.39
C GLY A 359 -17.04 3.03 -5.81
N LYS A 360 -17.80 2.46 -6.76
CA LYS A 360 -17.35 2.21 -8.14
C LYS A 360 -15.97 1.57 -8.20
N ALA A 361 -15.78 0.54 -7.36
CA ALA A 361 -14.50 -0.12 -7.21
C ALA A 361 -13.98 -0.65 -8.55
N ARG A 362 -12.68 -0.52 -8.77
CA ARG A 362 -11.95 -1.09 -9.90
C ARG A 362 -10.73 -1.81 -9.37
N ILE A 363 -10.43 -2.95 -9.96
CA ILE A 363 -9.22 -3.70 -9.64
C ILE A 363 -8.01 -2.89 -10.12
N VAL A 364 -7.01 -2.75 -9.26
CA VAL A 364 -5.73 -2.12 -9.55
C VAL A 364 -4.66 -3.20 -9.59
N GLY A 365 -3.95 -3.31 -10.69
CA GLY A 365 -2.88 -4.28 -10.80
C GLY A 365 -3.29 -5.69 -11.16
N ASP A 366 -2.35 -6.62 -11.00
CA ASP A 366 -2.54 -8.03 -11.27
C ASP A 366 -2.97 -8.77 -9.99
N VAL A 367 -4.11 -9.45 -10.04
CA VAL A 367 -4.67 -10.22 -8.93
C VAL A 367 -4.27 -11.71 -8.95
N ASN A 368 -3.26 -12.08 -9.73
CA ASN A 368 -2.81 -13.48 -9.83
C ASN A 368 -2.18 -14.01 -8.53
N THR A 369 -1.77 -13.13 -7.62
CA THR A 369 -1.12 -13.47 -6.34
C THR A 369 -2.05 -13.45 -5.14
N VAL A 370 -3.35 -13.59 -5.34
CA VAL A 370 -4.34 -13.60 -4.25
C VAL A 370 -4.09 -14.77 -3.30
N SER A 371 -3.94 -14.47 -2.02
CA SER A 371 -3.69 -15.45 -0.97
C SER A 371 -4.95 -15.79 -0.18
N PHE A 372 -5.08 -17.05 0.22
CA PHE A 372 -6.20 -17.53 1.04
C PHE A 372 -5.66 -18.10 2.35
N MET A 373 -6.24 -17.67 3.45
CA MET A 373 -5.84 -18.05 4.80
C MET A 373 -7.03 -18.65 5.54
N ALA A 374 -6.83 -19.80 6.20
CA ALA A 374 -7.84 -20.35 7.09
C ALA A 374 -7.81 -19.64 8.46
N SER A 375 -8.98 -19.28 8.98
CA SER A 375 -9.15 -18.72 10.31
C SER A 375 -10.40 -19.33 10.96
N ASN A 376 -10.22 -20.33 11.84
CA ASN A 376 -11.30 -21.10 12.44
C ASN A 376 -12.22 -21.73 11.36
N ASP A 377 -13.52 -21.37 11.37
CA ASP A 377 -14.51 -21.81 10.38
C ASP A 377 -14.64 -20.86 9.19
N GLU A 378 -13.72 -19.91 9.05
CA GLU A 378 -13.72 -18.88 8.00
C GLU A 378 -12.49 -19.01 7.10
N VAL A 379 -12.62 -18.54 5.87
CA VAL A 379 -11.50 -18.38 4.94
C VAL A 379 -11.41 -16.92 4.54
N ILE A 380 -10.22 -16.36 4.68
CA ILE A 380 -9.93 -14.96 4.39
C ILE A 380 -9.12 -14.88 3.09
N CYS A 381 -9.62 -14.11 2.13
CA CYS A 381 -8.95 -13.77 0.89
C CYS A 381 -8.41 -12.35 0.99
N ARG A 382 -7.10 -12.18 0.86
CA ARG A 382 -6.39 -10.90 1.09
C ARG A 382 -5.67 -10.41 -0.15
N SER A 383 -5.23 -9.15 -0.08
CA SER A 383 -4.33 -8.51 -1.05
C SER A 383 -4.94 -8.31 -2.43
N ILE A 384 -6.22 -7.88 -2.47
CA ILE A 384 -6.86 -7.45 -3.72
C ILE A 384 -6.90 -5.93 -3.76
N PRO A 385 -5.95 -5.27 -4.42
CA PRO A 385 -5.92 -3.81 -4.49
C PRO A 385 -7.04 -3.31 -5.40
N MET A 386 -7.82 -2.37 -4.88
CA MET A 386 -8.92 -1.73 -5.60
C MET A 386 -8.87 -0.22 -5.47
N SER A 387 -9.16 0.49 -6.55
CA SER A 387 -9.42 1.92 -6.52
C SER A 387 -10.90 2.20 -6.34
N PHE A 388 -11.20 3.22 -5.56
CA PHE A 388 -12.54 3.68 -5.24
C PHE A 388 -12.74 5.12 -5.70
N SER A 389 -13.88 5.42 -6.29
CA SER A 389 -14.28 6.78 -6.63
C SER A 389 -15.78 6.91 -6.42
N PHE A 390 -16.18 7.46 -5.28
CA PHE A 390 -17.57 7.57 -4.87
C PHE A 390 -18.43 8.36 -5.86
N SER A 391 -19.74 8.13 -5.83
CA SER A 391 -20.65 8.47 -6.94
C SER A 391 -20.77 9.96 -7.24
N ASN A 392 -20.64 10.81 -6.22
CA ASN A 392 -20.90 12.25 -6.35
C ASN A 392 -19.66 13.08 -6.64
N ASN A 393 -18.47 12.53 -6.44
CA ASN A 393 -17.24 13.15 -6.87
C ASN A 393 -16.30 12.08 -7.44
N ASN A 394 -15.38 12.47 -8.30
CA ASN A 394 -14.40 11.55 -8.90
C ASN A 394 -13.11 11.44 -8.09
N ARG A 395 -13.12 11.85 -6.82
CA ARG A 395 -11.96 11.64 -5.94
C ARG A 395 -11.66 10.16 -5.83
N LYS A 396 -10.39 9.83 -5.94
CA LYS A 396 -9.89 8.47 -5.95
C LYS A 396 -9.03 8.19 -4.73
N PHE A 397 -9.17 7.01 -4.17
CA PHE A 397 -8.19 6.41 -3.28
C PHE A 397 -8.07 4.91 -3.59
N VAL A 398 -6.99 4.29 -3.15
CA VAL A 398 -6.72 2.86 -3.37
C VAL A 398 -6.58 2.18 -2.02
N GLU A 399 -7.19 1.00 -1.88
CA GLU A 399 -7.11 0.16 -0.68
C GLU A 399 -6.98 -1.31 -1.08
N ASN A 400 -6.29 -2.07 -0.25
CA ASN A 400 -6.34 -3.52 -0.30
C ASN A 400 -7.68 -3.99 0.25
N VAL A 401 -8.39 -4.82 -0.50
CA VAL A 401 -9.69 -5.37 -0.09
C VAL A 401 -9.50 -6.80 0.39
N VAL A 402 -10.18 -7.11 1.48
CA VAL A 402 -10.22 -8.42 2.12
C VAL A 402 -11.64 -8.96 2.03
N PHE A 403 -11.79 -10.20 1.58
CA PHE A 403 -13.06 -10.93 1.55
C PHE A 403 -13.00 -12.06 2.56
N THR A 404 -13.98 -12.14 3.44
CA THR A 404 -14.11 -13.22 4.42
C THR A 404 -15.25 -14.14 4.03
N PHE A 405 -14.97 -15.44 3.94
CA PHE A 405 -15.93 -16.49 3.65
C PHE A 405 -16.34 -17.20 4.94
N ASN A 406 -17.64 -17.41 5.13
CA ASN A 406 -18.17 -18.21 6.22
C ASN A 406 -18.09 -19.72 5.94
N ALA A 407 -18.54 -20.55 6.91
CA ALA A 407 -18.56 -22.00 6.82
C ALA A 407 -19.35 -22.54 5.60
N ASP A 408 -20.37 -21.81 5.14
CA ASP A 408 -21.14 -22.15 3.94
C ASP A 408 -20.46 -21.72 2.63
N THR A 409 -19.23 -21.27 2.71
CA THR A 409 -18.43 -20.74 1.59
C THR A 409 -19.02 -19.48 0.93
N LEU A 410 -19.96 -18.79 1.58
CA LEU A 410 -20.47 -17.50 1.13
C LEU A 410 -19.57 -16.37 1.62
N ILE A 411 -19.41 -15.33 0.84
CA ILE A 411 -18.74 -14.10 1.27
C ILE A 411 -19.63 -13.38 2.26
N ASP A 412 -19.19 -13.30 3.50
CA ASP A 412 -19.95 -12.79 4.64
C ASP A 412 -19.51 -11.40 5.08
N ASN A 413 -18.22 -11.07 4.87
CA ASN A 413 -17.69 -9.76 5.19
C ASN A 413 -16.71 -9.27 4.10
N ILE A 414 -16.65 -7.94 3.96
CA ILE A 414 -15.66 -7.26 3.12
C ILE A 414 -15.07 -6.13 3.96
N SER A 415 -13.76 -6.08 4.05
CA SER A 415 -13.05 -5.02 4.78
C SER A 415 -11.92 -4.43 3.97
N PHE A 416 -11.50 -3.22 4.34
CA PHE A 416 -10.23 -2.65 3.89
C PHE A 416 -9.09 -3.25 4.70
N GLY A 417 -8.18 -3.92 4.02
CA GLY A 417 -7.03 -4.55 4.62
C GLY A 417 -6.08 -3.54 5.26
N LEU A 418 -5.32 -4.00 6.23
CA LEU A 418 -4.13 -3.28 6.67
C LEU A 418 -3.13 -3.18 5.50
N ASP A 419 -2.24 -2.19 5.58
CA ASP A 419 -1.03 -2.21 4.77
C ASP A 419 -0.33 -3.57 4.90
N GLN A 420 0.20 -4.11 3.80
CA GLN A 420 0.77 -5.45 3.80
C GLN A 420 1.94 -5.56 4.78
N GLN A 421 2.77 -4.52 4.87
CA GLN A 421 3.86 -4.47 5.83
C GLN A 421 3.34 -4.50 7.27
N ALA A 422 2.33 -3.68 7.59
CA ALA A 422 1.73 -3.65 8.92
C ALA A 422 1.09 -5.00 9.29
N ALA A 423 0.43 -5.67 8.34
CA ALA A 423 -0.14 -7.00 8.55
C ALA A 423 0.97 -8.06 8.76
N ASP A 424 2.03 -8.03 7.95
CA ASP A 424 3.16 -8.95 8.06
C ASP A 424 3.91 -8.76 9.39
N GLU A 425 4.10 -7.52 9.84
CA GLU A 425 4.71 -7.22 11.16
C GLU A 425 3.90 -7.84 12.31
N ILE A 426 2.58 -7.81 12.24
CA ILE A 426 1.72 -8.46 13.25
C ILE A 426 1.78 -9.98 13.14
N LEU A 427 1.68 -10.54 11.93
CA LEU A 427 1.61 -11.99 11.72
C LEU A 427 2.91 -12.71 12.05
N TYR A 428 4.05 -12.11 11.70
CA TYR A 428 5.36 -12.76 11.79
C TYR A 428 6.21 -12.28 12.96
N GLU A 429 5.66 -11.47 13.85
CA GLU A 429 6.36 -11.07 15.05
C GLU A 429 6.65 -12.29 15.94
N HIS A 430 7.92 -12.45 16.34
CA HIS A 430 8.39 -13.55 17.19
C HIS A 430 8.15 -13.29 18.70
N SER A 431 7.07 -12.60 19.03
CA SER A 431 6.72 -12.30 20.42
C SER A 431 5.98 -13.46 21.11
N SER A 432 5.85 -13.38 22.43
CA SER A 432 5.26 -14.40 23.29
C SER A 432 3.73 -14.54 23.19
N TRP A 433 3.08 -13.86 22.28
CA TRP A 433 1.62 -13.91 22.11
C TRP A 433 1.19 -14.86 20.97
N SER A 434 -0.01 -15.44 21.14
CA SER A 434 -0.46 -16.52 20.29
C SER A 434 -0.75 -16.04 18.86
N GLU A 435 -0.53 -16.91 17.89
CA GLU A 435 -0.91 -16.69 16.49
C GLU A 435 -2.40 -16.35 16.35
N TYR A 436 -3.25 -16.97 17.17
CA TYR A 436 -4.68 -16.70 17.23
C TYR A 436 -4.98 -15.23 17.61
N ALA A 437 -4.31 -14.70 18.63
CA ALA A 437 -4.47 -13.31 19.05
C ALA A 437 -4.04 -12.33 17.94
N ARG A 438 -2.98 -12.67 17.19
CA ARG A 438 -2.52 -11.85 16.06
C ARG A 438 -3.56 -11.74 14.94
N LYS A 439 -4.20 -12.86 14.60
CA LYS A 439 -5.28 -12.89 13.61
C LYS A 439 -6.47 -12.03 14.02
N ILE A 440 -6.96 -12.23 15.24
CA ILE A 440 -8.09 -11.44 15.77
C ILE A 440 -7.76 -9.96 15.75
N LEU A 441 -6.53 -9.60 16.09
CA LEU A 441 -6.12 -8.21 16.11
C LEU A 441 -6.10 -7.58 14.72
N ILE A 442 -5.59 -8.30 13.71
CA ILE A 442 -5.63 -7.85 12.32
C ILE A 442 -7.08 -7.65 11.87
N GLU A 443 -7.92 -8.66 12.05
CA GLU A 443 -9.33 -8.61 11.69
C GLU A 443 -10.05 -7.45 12.40
N PHE A 444 -9.78 -7.26 13.69
CA PHE A 444 -10.32 -6.15 14.46
C PHE A 444 -9.92 -4.79 13.88
N LEU A 445 -8.63 -4.57 13.59
CA LEU A 445 -8.14 -3.31 13.03
C LEU A 445 -8.71 -3.04 11.63
N GLU A 446 -8.85 -4.08 10.81
CA GLU A 446 -9.45 -3.99 9.47
C GLU A 446 -10.94 -3.66 9.53
N ASN A 447 -11.68 -4.31 10.42
CA ASN A 447 -13.08 -4.01 10.65
C ASN A 447 -13.27 -2.61 11.26
N TYR A 448 -12.40 -2.21 12.18
CA TYR A 448 -12.41 -0.88 12.80
C TYR A 448 -12.23 0.22 11.75
N LYS A 449 -11.19 0.16 10.90
CA LYS A 449 -11.00 1.16 9.83
C LYS A 449 -12.14 1.15 8.80
N THR A 450 -12.64 -0.03 8.44
CA THR A 450 -13.74 -0.20 7.47
C THR A 450 -15.05 0.36 7.99
N ALA A 451 -15.28 0.31 9.31
CA ALA A 451 -16.46 0.89 9.94
C ALA A 451 -16.59 2.40 9.71
N TYR A 452 -15.47 3.13 9.58
CA TYR A 452 -15.50 4.54 9.19
C TYR A 452 -15.93 4.73 7.73
N ALA A 453 -15.42 3.92 6.82
CA ALA A 453 -15.78 3.98 5.41
C ALA A 453 -17.27 3.64 5.20
N LEU A 454 -17.78 2.65 5.91
CA LEU A 454 -19.19 2.22 5.90
C LEU A 454 -20.07 3.07 6.84
N LYS A 455 -19.51 4.00 7.61
CA LYS A 455 -20.21 4.84 8.58
C LYS A 455 -21.01 4.03 9.62
N ARG A 456 -20.47 2.88 10.06
CA ARG A 456 -21.11 1.94 10.99
C ARG A 456 -20.97 2.42 12.43
N ILE A 457 -21.74 3.44 12.81
CA ILE A 457 -21.69 4.03 14.16
C ILE A 457 -22.03 3.02 15.24
N ASP A 458 -22.96 2.10 14.98
CA ASP A 458 -23.38 1.07 15.94
C ASP A 458 -22.24 0.08 16.24
N TYR A 459 -21.48 -0.33 15.21
CA TYR A 459 -20.28 -1.13 15.39
C TYR A 459 -19.23 -0.38 16.22
N LEU A 460 -18.93 0.88 15.86
CA LEU A 460 -17.97 1.69 16.61
C LEU A 460 -18.41 1.88 18.07
N ARG A 461 -19.72 2.04 18.33
CA ARG A 461 -20.24 2.12 19.69
C ARG A 461 -20.02 0.82 20.48
N GLN A 462 -20.10 -0.34 19.84
CA GLN A 462 -19.89 -1.63 20.49
C GLN A 462 -18.41 -1.91 20.83
N VAL A 463 -17.48 -1.50 19.96
CA VAL A 463 -16.06 -1.78 20.16
C VAL A 463 -15.37 -0.86 21.17
N PHE A 464 -16.03 0.19 21.69
CA PHE A 464 -15.51 1.00 22.79
C PHE A 464 -16.14 0.59 24.11
N ARG A 465 -15.33 0.46 25.16
CA ARG A 465 -15.81 0.34 26.53
C ARG A 465 -16.57 1.61 26.94
N ASP A 466 -17.53 1.49 27.86
CA ASP A 466 -18.30 2.64 28.31
C ASP A 466 -17.45 3.67 29.09
N ASP A 467 -16.40 3.19 29.77
CA ASP A 467 -15.43 4.01 30.50
C ASP A 467 -14.14 4.28 29.70
N ALA A 468 -14.16 4.06 28.38
CA ALA A 468 -12.98 4.25 27.55
C ALA A 468 -12.37 5.64 27.66
N LEU A 469 -11.03 5.71 27.79
CA LEU A 469 -10.29 6.95 27.67
C LEU A 469 -10.11 7.30 26.19
N ILE A 470 -10.74 8.38 25.75
CA ILE A 470 -10.67 8.83 24.36
C ILE A 470 -10.05 10.22 24.30
N ILE A 471 -8.93 10.34 23.60
CA ILE A 471 -8.25 11.61 23.34
C ILE A 471 -8.18 11.83 21.85
N VAL A 472 -8.72 12.95 21.38
CA VAL A 472 -8.70 13.37 19.98
C VAL A 472 -7.79 14.58 19.80
N GLY A 473 -7.04 14.63 18.71
CA GLY A 473 -6.22 15.75 18.31
C GLY A 473 -6.95 16.68 17.35
N LYS A 474 -6.68 17.97 17.45
CA LYS A 474 -7.02 18.96 16.43
C LYS A 474 -5.75 19.67 16.01
N VAL A 475 -5.40 19.51 14.75
CA VAL A 475 -4.29 20.24 14.13
C VAL A 475 -4.82 21.56 13.58
N SER A 476 -4.19 22.67 13.91
CA SER A 476 -4.49 23.99 13.36
C SER A 476 -3.21 24.66 12.91
N GLU A 477 -3.23 25.27 11.72
CA GLU A 477 -2.14 26.10 11.25
C GLU A 477 -2.28 27.50 11.89
N ARG A 478 -1.18 28.05 12.42
CA ARG A 478 -1.14 29.44 12.82
C ARG A 478 -0.98 30.30 11.57
N PRO A 479 -1.79 31.35 11.35
CA PRO A 479 -1.48 32.34 10.33
C PRO A 479 -0.13 32.98 10.67
N SER A 480 0.81 32.95 9.75
CA SER A 480 2.08 33.64 9.86
C SER A 480 1.82 35.15 9.95
N GLN A 481 2.23 35.79 11.05
CA GLN A 481 2.08 37.24 11.23
C GLN A 481 3.27 38.05 10.64
N ASN A 482 4.29 37.41 10.07
CA ASN A 482 5.44 38.11 9.48
C ASN A 482 5.86 37.44 8.17
N ALA A 483 5.79 38.20 7.08
CA ALA A 483 6.12 37.78 5.73
C ALA A 483 7.63 37.70 5.42
N ASP A 484 8.53 37.90 6.40
CA ASP A 484 9.97 38.04 6.19
C ASP A 484 10.84 36.84 6.63
N ASP A 485 10.24 35.72 7.05
CA ASP A 485 10.98 34.53 7.47
C ASP A 485 10.81 33.36 6.48
N GLU A 486 11.48 33.41 5.33
CA GLU A 486 11.50 32.31 4.34
C GLU A 486 12.24 31.03 4.82
N GLN A 487 12.77 31.01 6.04
CA GLN A 487 13.61 29.90 6.53
C GLN A 487 13.05 29.12 7.73
N LYS A 488 11.78 29.26 8.11
CA LYS A 488 11.17 28.57 9.26
C LYS A 488 9.82 27.89 8.94
N TYR A 489 9.68 27.26 7.80
CA TYR A 489 8.41 26.62 7.38
C TYR A 489 8.26 25.14 7.77
N ILE A 490 8.99 24.61 8.75
CA ILE A 490 8.88 23.19 9.11
C ILE A 490 8.04 22.91 10.38
N ASP A 491 7.70 23.91 11.24
CA ASP A 491 7.07 23.60 12.55
C ASP A 491 5.94 24.54 13.01
N ASN A 492 5.01 24.92 12.16
CA ASN A 492 3.87 25.79 12.56
C ASN A 492 2.54 25.06 12.80
N LYS A 493 2.54 23.75 13.04
CA LYS A 493 1.33 23.01 13.40
C LYS A 493 1.12 23.06 14.91
N PHE A 494 0.02 23.68 15.34
CA PHE A 494 -0.40 23.68 16.74
C PHE A 494 -1.39 22.54 16.95
N VAL A 495 -1.06 21.61 17.83
CA VAL A 495 -1.90 20.46 18.18
C VAL A 495 -2.60 20.72 19.51
N GLN A 496 -3.91 20.58 19.53
CA GLN A 496 -4.71 20.60 20.74
C GLN A 496 -5.31 19.21 20.97
N LEU A 497 -5.11 18.67 22.18
CA LEU A 497 -5.66 17.37 22.57
C LEU A 497 -6.91 17.61 23.44
N TYR A 498 -7.97 16.87 23.14
CA TYR A 498 -9.25 16.95 23.86
C TYR A 498 -9.65 15.57 24.36
N ARG A 499 -9.86 15.46 25.68
CA ARG A 499 -10.47 14.27 26.27
C ARG A 499 -11.98 14.30 26.02
N LYS A 500 -12.54 13.15 25.63
CA LYS A 500 -13.97 12.96 25.37
C LYS A 500 -14.48 11.71 26.07
N SER A 501 -15.74 11.75 26.46
CA SER A 501 -16.47 10.52 26.79
C SER A 501 -16.79 9.73 25.51
N LYS A 502 -17.17 8.47 25.67
CA LYS A 502 -17.63 7.62 24.56
C LYS A 502 -18.80 8.29 23.82
N GLU A 503 -19.79 8.79 24.54
CA GLU A 503 -20.97 9.45 23.98
C GLU A 503 -20.62 10.70 23.17
N GLU A 504 -19.79 11.58 23.73
CA GLU A 504 -19.33 12.79 23.03
C GLU A 504 -18.55 12.46 21.76
N TYR A 505 -17.77 11.39 21.80
CA TYR A 505 -17.01 10.93 20.64
C TYR A 505 -17.93 10.35 19.56
N MET A 506 -18.91 9.50 19.92
CA MET A 506 -19.88 8.94 18.99
C MET A 506 -20.76 10.03 18.34
N GLU A 507 -21.24 11.02 19.10
CA GLU A 507 -21.97 12.15 18.55
C GLU A 507 -21.12 12.97 17.56
N GLN A 508 -19.82 13.14 17.84
CA GLN A 508 -18.92 13.80 16.90
C GLN A 508 -18.75 12.98 15.62
N LEU A 509 -18.59 11.65 15.73
CA LEU A 509 -18.50 10.77 14.57
C LEU A 509 -19.77 10.78 13.73
N GLU A 510 -20.95 10.76 14.34
CA GLU A 510 -22.23 10.86 13.62
C GLU A 510 -22.31 12.15 12.79
N ARG A 511 -21.94 13.29 13.39
CA ARG A 511 -21.87 14.56 12.65
C ARG A 511 -20.87 14.49 11.49
N CYS A 512 -19.71 13.89 11.71
CA CYS A 512 -18.68 13.71 10.70
C CYS A 512 -19.18 12.80 9.56
N PHE A 513 -19.82 11.68 9.88
CA PHE A 513 -20.38 10.75 8.91
C PHE A 513 -21.48 11.36 8.04
N ASN A 514 -22.30 12.22 8.64
CA ASN A 514 -23.38 12.92 7.92
C ASN A 514 -22.86 14.04 7.00
N SER A 515 -21.70 14.63 7.33
CA SER A 515 -21.14 15.76 6.58
C SER A 515 -20.17 15.34 5.46
N ASN A 516 -19.74 14.09 5.42
CA ASN A 516 -18.79 13.58 4.43
C ASN A 516 -19.42 12.50 3.58
N GLU A 517 -19.15 12.49 2.28
CA GLU A 517 -19.59 11.42 1.39
C GLU A 517 -18.84 10.13 1.69
N PHE A 518 -17.53 10.21 1.87
CA PHE A 518 -16.68 9.09 2.28
C PHE A 518 -15.70 9.49 3.37
N ILE A 519 -15.24 8.50 4.10
CA ILE A 519 -14.11 8.58 5.02
C ILE A 519 -13.24 7.36 4.76
N ASN A 520 -11.95 7.60 4.60
CA ASN A 520 -10.97 6.53 4.49
C ASN A 520 -9.92 6.68 5.59
N ILE A 521 -9.62 5.58 6.27
CA ILE A 521 -8.53 5.49 7.25
C ILE A 521 -7.56 4.44 6.74
N ARG A 522 -6.28 4.82 6.64
CA ARG A 522 -5.19 3.91 6.36
C ARG A 522 -4.38 3.69 7.62
N PHE A 523 -4.00 2.44 7.87
CA PHE A 523 -3.09 2.05 8.93
C PHE A 523 -1.82 1.45 8.32
N SER A 524 -0.68 2.03 8.69
CA SER A 524 0.66 1.57 8.31
C SER A 524 1.56 1.60 9.55
N GLU A 525 2.78 1.15 9.48
CA GLU A 525 3.77 1.15 10.54
C GLU A 525 3.19 0.92 11.96
N ASN A 526 3.38 -0.21 12.55
CA ASN A 526 2.82 -0.47 13.88
C ASN A 526 3.87 -1.00 14.87
N ASP A 527 3.64 -0.68 16.15
CA ASP A 527 4.26 -1.32 17.30
C ASP A 527 3.16 -1.90 18.16
N ILE A 528 3.22 -3.21 18.40
CA ILE A 528 2.22 -3.89 19.22
C ILE A 528 2.90 -4.65 20.32
N LEU A 529 2.49 -4.39 21.55
CA LEU A 529 3.03 -5.05 22.72
C LEU A 529 1.90 -5.55 23.62
N LYS A 530 2.09 -6.75 24.20
CA LYS A 530 1.16 -7.29 25.18
C LYS A 530 1.27 -6.52 26.49
N ALA A 531 0.19 -5.92 26.94
CA ALA A 531 0.12 -5.14 28.17
C ALA A 531 -0.03 -6.09 29.39
N GLY A 532 1.09 -6.40 30.03
CA GLY A 532 1.11 -7.17 31.27
C GLY A 532 1.12 -8.69 31.09
N LYS A 533 1.33 -9.41 32.20
CA LYS A 533 1.33 -10.87 32.24
C LYS A 533 -0.05 -11.38 32.67
N GLY A 534 -0.62 -12.29 31.91
CA GLY A 534 -1.87 -12.99 32.27
C GLY A 534 -3.16 -12.39 31.71
N ASN A 535 -3.10 -11.31 30.96
CA ASN A 535 -4.20 -10.68 30.23
C ASN A 535 -4.00 -10.81 28.73
N GLU A 536 -5.06 -10.88 27.95
CA GLU A 536 -5.04 -10.73 26.49
C GLU A 536 -5.37 -9.27 26.11
N THR A 537 -4.63 -8.32 26.69
CA THR A 537 -4.73 -6.89 26.40
C THR A 537 -3.48 -6.42 25.67
N TYR A 538 -3.66 -5.69 24.60
CA TYR A 538 -2.60 -5.25 23.70
C TYR A 538 -2.59 -3.74 23.55
N GLY A 539 -1.43 -3.12 23.78
CA GLY A 539 -1.16 -1.74 23.40
C GLY A 539 -0.67 -1.70 21.95
N ILE A 540 -1.27 -0.85 21.16
CA ILE A 540 -0.99 -0.70 19.73
C ILE A 540 -0.66 0.75 19.46
N GLN A 541 0.50 1.02 18.90
CA GLN A 541 0.82 2.30 18.29
C GLN A 541 0.88 2.10 16.79
N ILE A 542 0.01 2.77 16.04
CA ILE A 542 -0.11 2.59 14.59
C ILE A 542 -0.21 3.95 13.89
N LYS A 543 0.53 4.13 12.80
CA LYS A 543 0.42 5.32 11.96
C LYS A 543 -0.95 5.33 11.28
N GLN A 544 -1.64 6.44 11.40
CA GLN A 544 -2.96 6.65 10.84
C GLN A 544 -2.94 7.80 9.85
N ASP A 545 -3.30 7.52 8.60
CA ASP A 545 -3.71 8.53 7.64
C ASP A 545 -5.24 8.58 7.59
N TYR A 546 -5.81 9.74 7.84
CA TYR A 546 -7.25 9.98 7.79
C TYR A 546 -7.59 10.88 6.61
N TYR A 547 -8.50 10.43 5.76
CA TYR A 547 -8.98 11.18 4.61
C TYR A 547 -10.51 11.20 4.58
N SER A 548 -11.07 12.38 4.34
CA SER A 548 -12.52 12.54 4.09
C SER A 548 -12.74 13.46 2.90
N SER A 549 -14.00 13.70 2.57
CA SER A 549 -14.36 14.59 1.46
C SER A 549 -13.73 15.99 1.55
N ASN A 550 -13.47 16.49 2.78
CA ASN A 550 -13.08 17.88 3.04
C ASN A 550 -11.84 18.04 3.94
N TYR A 551 -11.26 16.94 4.46
CA TYR A 551 -10.21 17.00 5.46
C TYR A 551 -9.27 15.79 5.35
N GLY A 552 -8.00 16.02 5.65
CA GLY A 552 -7.00 14.95 5.77
C GLY A 552 -5.98 15.29 6.85
N ASP A 553 -5.54 14.30 7.61
CA ASP A 553 -4.42 14.39 8.54
C ASP A 553 -3.63 13.07 8.61
N THR A 554 -2.41 13.17 9.09
CA THR A 554 -1.53 12.04 9.39
C THR A 554 -1.04 12.17 10.82
N GLY A 555 -1.03 11.08 11.56
CA GLY A 555 -0.54 11.01 12.93
C GLY A 555 -0.43 9.57 13.40
N TYR A 556 -0.27 9.37 14.69
CA TYR A 556 -0.21 8.06 15.32
C TYR A 556 -1.42 7.84 16.21
N LEU A 557 -2.02 6.67 16.08
CA LEU A 557 -3.11 6.23 16.92
C LEU A 557 -2.58 5.22 17.93
N PHE A 558 -2.72 5.54 19.22
CA PHE A 558 -2.56 4.57 20.28
C PHE A 558 -3.92 3.95 20.61
N LEU A 559 -3.96 2.63 20.61
CA LEU A 559 -5.12 1.84 21.05
C LEU A 559 -4.69 0.85 22.15
N MET A 560 -5.49 0.73 23.19
CA MET A 560 -5.42 -0.41 24.10
C MET A 560 -6.63 -1.29 23.85
N VAL A 561 -6.38 -2.48 23.31
CA VAL A 561 -7.41 -3.44 22.89
C VAL A 561 -7.40 -4.64 23.83
N ASP A 562 -8.56 -4.97 24.36
CA ASP A 562 -8.81 -6.14 25.20
C ASP A 562 -9.38 -7.26 24.33
N LEU A 563 -8.66 -8.39 24.25
CA LEU A 563 -9.01 -9.62 23.55
C LEU A 563 -9.35 -10.77 24.50
N ASN A 564 -9.63 -10.51 25.79
CA ASN A 564 -10.03 -11.55 26.73
C ASN A 564 -11.31 -12.26 26.29
N ASP A 565 -12.24 -11.55 25.63
CA ASP A 565 -13.28 -12.16 24.80
C ASP A 565 -12.92 -11.98 23.32
N PRO A 566 -12.37 -13.00 22.66
CA PRO A 566 -11.94 -12.91 21.28
C PRO A 566 -13.09 -12.69 20.27
N LYS A 567 -14.34 -12.93 20.67
CA LYS A 567 -15.52 -12.64 19.84
C LYS A 567 -15.99 -11.19 19.94
N GLN A 568 -15.54 -10.48 20.98
CA GLN A 568 -15.90 -9.08 21.23
C GLN A 568 -14.67 -8.27 21.68
N PRO A 569 -13.70 -8.05 20.79
CA PRO A 569 -12.58 -7.15 21.08
C PRO A 569 -13.09 -5.75 21.46
N VAL A 570 -12.56 -5.16 22.53
CA VAL A 570 -12.99 -3.83 22.98
C VAL A 570 -11.81 -2.89 23.22
N ILE A 571 -11.99 -1.62 22.88
CA ILE A 571 -11.03 -0.55 23.09
C ILE A 571 -11.27 0.10 24.46
N SER A 572 -10.27 0.06 25.33
CA SER A 572 -10.27 0.74 26.63
C SER A 572 -9.58 2.11 26.58
N VAL A 573 -8.62 2.30 25.68
CA VAL A 573 -7.92 3.57 25.49
C VAL A 573 -7.79 3.84 23.99
N ARG A 574 -8.07 5.07 23.57
CA ARG A 574 -7.81 5.59 22.23
C ARG A 574 -7.22 7.00 22.33
N VAL A 575 -5.99 7.15 21.85
CA VAL A 575 -5.31 8.45 21.85
C VAL A 575 -4.75 8.71 20.46
N TRP A 576 -5.03 9.89 19.91
CA TRP A 576 -4.38 10.36 18.71
C TRP A 576 -3.19 11.24 19.07
N MET A 577 -2.04 11.03 18.44
CA MET A 577 -0.79 11.75 18.64
C MET A 577 -0.24 12.24 17.31
N PRO A 578 0.39 13.44 17.25
CA PRO A 578 0.98 13.93 16.00
C PRO A 578 2.26 13.18 15.60
N GLU A 579 2.98 12.62 16.57
CA GLU A 579 4.27 11.97 16.39
C GLU A 579 4.27 10.58 17.06
N ARG A 580 5.16 9.71 16.58
CA ARG A 580 5.41 8.39 17.16
C ARG A 580 6.08 8.52 18.51
N ASP A 581 5.64 7.74 19.49
CA ASP A 581 6.36 7.57 20.75
C ASP A 581 7.50 6.57 20.56
N PRO A 582 8.77 7.00 20.63
CA PRO A 582 9.91 6.11 20.42
C PRO A 582 10.14 5.14 21.59
N ASP A 583 9.63 5.46 22.79
CA ASP A 583 9.77 4.69 24.00
C ASP A 583 8.54 3.83 24.33
N PHE A 584 7.70 3.58 23.32
CA PHE A 584 6.48 2.80 23.44
C PHE A 584 6.74 1.43 24.11
N ASP A 585 6.11 1.18 25.25
CA ASP A 585 6.24 -0.01 26.08
C ASP A 585 4.96 -0.88 26.15
N GLY A 586 3.97 -0.60 25.30
CA GLY A 586 2.67 -1.26 25.28
C GLY A 586 1.66 -0.67 26.28
N LEU A 587 2.06 0.32 27.07
CA LEU A 587 1.23 1.05 28.01
C LEU A 587 1.18 2.52 27.61
N PHE A 588 0.08 3.16 27.91
CA PHE A 588 -0.05 4.61 27.77
C PHE A 588 0.21 5.25 29.15
N SER A 589 1.31 5.95 29.25
CA SER A 589 1.64 6.77 30.43
C SER A 589 1.54 8.25 30.08
N PHE A 590 0.80 9.01 30.91
CA PHE A 590 0.71 10.46 30.83
C PHE A 590 1.89 11.12 31.50
#